data_1a2e351392f466cedfd4448addd23be2
#
_entry.id   1a2e351392f466cedfd4448addd23be2
#
_cell.length_a   1.000
_cell.length_b   1.000
_cell.length_c   1.000
_cell.angle_alpha   90.00
_cell.angle_beta   90.00
_cell.angle_gamma   90.00
#
_symmetry.space_group_name_H-M   'P 1'
#
loop_
_entity.id
_entity.type
_entity.pdbx_description
1 polymer ?
#
loop_
_entity_poly.entity_id
_entity_poly.type
_entity_poly.pdbx_seq_one_letter_code
_entity_poly.pdbx_strand_id
1 'polypeptide(L)'
;MSGNLIGVNSILLFLSNLSPILSWFVLYNMYISHSIHYISKHWINISNYRMELEVGISLIEIFTVILLLNVSYAILLYIIKYMEKDKNKIRFIGIMMAFTFNMIVLIISQDVIVLFIGWEMIGIISCLLIGYYNNRIEATRSGLKAIFYNRVGDISLLYFIVSVINLFNDISISLFSFLYFIVNGNSFILFALMISIMGKSAQIGFQPWLLDAMEGPTPVSALLHSATLVTAGIILLYKNRYMIYFNNSLAIIVLIVGGISCLSINISILLFIT
;
A
#
# COMPACT_ATOMS: atom_id res chain seq x y z
N MET A 1 0.58 19.47 33.87
CA MET A 1 0.34 18.76 32.58
C MET A 1 1.50 18.82 31.59
N SER A 2 2.55 19.64 31.78
CA SER A 2 3.70 19.78 30.90
C SER A 2 4.74 18.64 30.95
N GLY A 3 4.86 17.93 32.07
CA GLY A 3 5.85 16.85 32.21
C GLY A 3 5.58 15.59 31.39
N ASN A 4 4.31 15.22 31.18
CA ASN A 4 3.95 14.05 30.37
C ASN A 4 4.14 14.25 28.86
N LEU A 5 4.06 15.47 28.36
CA LEU A 5 4.28 15.82 26.96
C LEU A 5 5.76 15.71 26.56
N ILE A 6 6.68 16.04 27.46
CA ILE A 6 8.13 15.92 27.21
C ILE A 6 8.52 14.42 27.12
N GLY A 7 7.96 13.59 27.99
CA GLY A 7 8.21 12.14 27.96
C GLY A 7 7.68 11.47 26.68
N VAL A 8 6.49 11.83 26.22
CA VAL A 8 5.90 11.28 24.98
C VAL A 8 6.70 11.73 23.75
N ASN A 9 7.12 12.99 23.70
CA ASN A 9 7.95 13.49 22.59
C ASN A 9 9.33 12.78 22.53
N SER A 10 9.95 12.50 23.68
CA SER A 10 11.23 11.79 23.72
C SER A 10 11.10 10.33 23.30
N ILE A 11 10.02 9.64 23.68
CA ILE A 11 9.74 8.27 23.24
C ILE A 11 9.47 8.23 21.73
N LEU A 12 8.70 9.18 21.20
CA LEU A 12 8.45 9.30 19.76
C LEU A 12 9.73 9.58 18.96
N LEU A 13 10.60 10.44 19.47
CA LEU A 13 11.90 10.71 18.86
C LEU A 13 12.81 9.47 18.92
N PHE A 14 12.76 8.71 19.99
CA PHE A 14 13.54 7.47 20.11
C PHE A 14 13.04 6.41 19.12
N LEU A 15 11.73 6.19 19.03
CA LEU A 15 11.12 5.25 18.07
C LEU A 15 11.37 5.66 16.62
N SER A 16 11.32 6.96 16.32
CA SER A 16 11.60 7.46 14.98
C SER A 16 13.07 7.30 14.60
N ASN A 17 14.00 7.48 15.53
CA ASN A 17 15.43 7.29 15.28
C ASN A 17 15.82 5.82 15.09
N LEU A 18 15.04 4.88 15.61
CA LEU A 18 15.27 3.45 15.41
C LEU A 18 14.99 3.00 13.96
N SER A 19 14.05 3.64 13.28
CA SER A 19 13.63 3.22 11.93
C SER A 19 14.76 3.26 10.87
N PRO A 20 15.57 4.33 10.74
CA PRO A 20 16.68 4.33 9.78
C PRO A 20 17.81 3.38 10.19
N ILE A 21 18.08 3.20 11.49
CA ILE A 21 19.10 2.26 11.95
C ILE A 21 18.71 0.83 11.62
N LEU A 22 17.44 0.46 11.88
CA LEU A 22 16.90 -0.85 11.51
C LEU A 22 16.95 -1.08 9.99
N SER A 23 16.67 -0.06 9.18
CA SER A 23 16.71 -0.16 7.74
C SER A 23 18.14 -0.47 7.22
N TRP A 24 19.15 0.22 7.77
CA TRP A 24 20.56 -0.04 7.42
C TRP A 24 21.03 -1.41 7.90
N PHE A 25 20.59 -1.85 9.08
CA PHE A 25 20.93 -3.18 9.61
C PHE A 25 20.34 -4.31 8.74
N VAL A 26 19.11 -4.15 8.28
CA VAL A 26 18.47 -5.10 7.35
C VAL A 26 19.21 -5.14 6.02
N LEU A 27 19.59 -3.97 5.44
CA LEU A 27 20.40 -3.91 4.21
C LEU A 27 21.73 -4.64 4.35
N TYR A 28 22.44 -4.40 5.47
CA TYR A 28 23.73 -5.01 5.72
C TYR A 28 23.62 -6.53 5.80
N ASN A 29 22.66 -7.07 6.53
CA ASN A 29 22.44 -8.50 6.64
C ASN A 29 22.06 -9.14 5.30
N MET A 30 21.26 -8.46 4.49
CA MET A 30 20.85 -8.96 3.17
C MET A 30 21.96 -8.89 2.13
N TYR A 31 22.84 -7.89 2.22
CA TYR A 31 24.04 -7.81 1.39
C TYR A 31 24.98 -9.01 1.63
N ILE A 32 25.09 -9.44 2.89
CA ILE A 32 25.91 -10.60 3.27
C ILE A 32 25.27 -11.93 2.85
N SER A 33 23.95 -12.06 3.00
CA SER A 33 23.29 -13.36 2.83
C SER A 33 23.00 -13.74 1.38
N HIS A 34 22.95 -12.80 0.44
CA HIS A 34 22.56 -12.99 -0.97
C HIS A 34 21.32 -13.87 -1.20
N SER A 35 20.60 -14.23 -0.14
CA SER A 35 19.51 -15.20 -0.17
C SER A 35 18.16 -14.52 0.08
N ILE A 36 17.16 -14.93 -0.68
CA ILE A 36 15.77 -14.61 -0.40
C ILE A 36 15.38 -15.42 0.83
N HIS A 37 15.10 -14.75 1.95
CA HIS A 37 14.66 -15.44 3.16
C HIS A 37 13.16 -15.66 3.09
N TYR A 38 12.76 -16.92 3.05
CA TYR A 38 11.38 -17.34 3.21
C TYR A 38 11.19 -17.93 4.61
N ILE A 39 10.21 -17.45 5.32
CA ILE A 39 9.75 -18.02 6.58
C ILE A 39 8.30 -18.42 6.34
N SER A 40 8.05 -19.73 6.30
CA SER A 40 6.70 -20.26 6.23
C SER A 40 6.32 -20.87 7.57
N LYS A 41 5.11 -20.59 8.05
CA LYS A 41 4.55 -21.20 9.24
C LYS A 41 3.10 -21.61 9.00
N HIS A 42 2.81 -22.89 9.15
CA HIS A 42 1.44 -23.37 9.08
C HIS A 42 0.57 -22.69 10.11
N TRP A 43 -0.53 -22.09 9.67
CA TRP A 43 -1.44 -21.39 10.58
C TRP A 43 -2.76 -22.13 10.75
N ILE A 44 -3.48 -22.40 9.69
CA ILE A 44 -4.81 -23.02 9.74
C ILE A 44 -4.99 -23.96 8.54
N ASN A 45 -5.51 -25.16 8.79
CA ASN A 45 -5.97 -26.07 7.76
C ASN A 45 -7.50 -26.08 7.75
N ILE A 46 -8.12 -25.57 6.71
CA ILE A 46 -9.56 -25.59 6.54
C ILE A 46 -9.87 -26.54 5.38
N SER A 47 -10.37 -27.73 5.71
CA SER A 47 -10.72 -28.77 4.73
C SER A 47 -9.58 -29.06 3.73
N ASN A 48 -9.67 -28.59 2.51
CA ASN A 48 -8.69 -28.81 1.44
C ASN A 48 -7.69 -27.66 1.26
N TYR A 49 -7.84 -26.57 2.02
CA TYR A 49 -6.98 -25.39 1.89
C TYR A 49 -5.96 -25.33 3.02
N ARG A 50 -4.68 -25.22 2.67
CA ARG A 50 -3.59 -24.99 3.62
C ARG A 50 -3.24 -23.50 3.64
N MET A 51 -3.44 -22.88 4.79
CA MET A 51 -3.01 -21.50 5.01
C MET A 51 -1.64 -21.51 5.68
N GLU A 52 -0.65 -21.09 4.94
CA GLU A 52 0.72 -20.92 5.43
C GLU A 52 1.02 -19.42 5.50
N LEU A 53 1.40 -18.93 6.66
CA LEU A 53 1.90 -17.56 6.76
C LEU A 53 3.31 -17.53 6.15
N GLU A 54 3.38 -17.16 4.89
CA GLU A 54 4.63 -16.99 4.18
C GLU A 54 5.08 -15.52 4.22
N VAL A 55 6.24 -15.30 4.77
CA VAL A 55 6.95 -14.03 4.74
C VAL A 55 8.20 -14.23 3.90
N GLY A 56 8.24 -13.59 2.76
CA GLY A 56 9.41 -13.61 1.87
C GLY A 56 9.88 -12.18 1.59
N ILE A 57 11.16 -11.98 1.50
CA ILE A 57 11.73 -10.66 1.30
C ILE A 57 12.67 -10.72 0.08
N SER A 58 12.27 -10.08 -1.02
CA SER A 58 13.11 -9.86 -2.20
C SER A 58 13.90 -8.55 -2.07
N LEU A 59 14.96 -8.37 -2.86
CA LEU A 59 15.76 -7.14 -2.85
C LEU A 59 14.94 -5.88 -3.11
N ILE A 60 13.96 -5.94 -4.01
CA ILE A 60 13.09 -4.79 -4.31
C ILE A 60 12.15 -4.49 -3.14
N GLU A 61 11.62 -5.50 -2.49
CA GLU A 61 10.76 -5.34 -1.30
C GLU A 61 11.53 -4.71 -0.13
N ILE A 62 12.81 -5.11 0.06
CA ILE A 62 13.69 -4.49 1.06
C ILE A 62 13.91 -3.02 0.75
N PHE A 63 14.25 -2.71 -0.50
CA PHE A 63 14.48 -1.33 -0.92
C PHE A 63 13.25 -0.47 -0.70
N THR A 64 12.05 -0.97 -1.02
CA THR A 64 10.79 -0.26 -0.79
C THR A 64 10.47 -0.08 0.70
N VAL A 65 10.74 -1.07 1.55
CA VAL A 65 10.58 -0.94 3.02
C VAL A 65 11.52 0.10 3.58
N ILE A 66 12.79 0.11 3.15
CA ILE A 66 13.78 1.10 3.60
C ILE A 66 13.36 2.51 3.20
N LEU A 67 12.93 2.70 1.96
CA LEU A 67 12.45 3.98 1.48
C LEU A 67 11.26 4.45 2.31
N LEU A 68 10.30 3.56 2.56
CA LEU A 68 9.12 3.84 3.38
C LEU A 68 9.49 4.24 4.81
N LEU A 69 10.42 3.52 5.45
CA LEU A 69 10.86 3.84 6.80
C LEU A 69 11.58 5.20 6.88
N ASN A 70 12.42 5.54 5.91
CA ASN A 70 13.10 6.82 5.88
C ASN A 70 12.13 7.99 5.66
N VAL A 71 11.17 7.84 4.74
CA VAL A 71 10.14 8.86 4.51
C VAL A 71 9.24 9.02 5.73
N SER A 72 8.78 7.91 6.33
CA SER A 72 7.95 7.96 7.54
C SER A 72 8.67 8.62 8.72
N TYR A 73 9.98 8.37 8.86
CA TYR A 73 10.81 9.04 9.88
C TYR A 73 10.82 10.55 9.69
N ALA A 74 11.12 11.02 8.47
CA ALA A 74 11.16 12.45 8.17
C ALA A 74 9.81 13.13 8.45
N ILE A 75 8.71 12.46 8.08
CA ILE A 75 7.36 12.97 8.30
C ILE A 75 7.00 12.98 9.79
N LEU A 76 7.39 11.98 10.57
CA LEU A 76 7.17 11.97 12.03
C LEU A 76 7.89 13.12 12.72
N LEU A 77 9.12 13.46 12.32
CA LEU A 77 9.83 14.63 12.83
C LEU A 77 9.09 15.94 12.49
N TYR A 78 8.56 16.03 11.27
CA TYR A 78 7.77 17.19 10.86
C TYR A 78 6.47 17.34 11.66
N ILE A 79 5.75 16.23 11.92
CA ILE A 79 4.49 16.21 12.68
C ILE A 79 4.68 16.76 14.09
N ILE A 80 5.82 16.52 14.73
CA ILE A 80 6.08 16.98 16.09
C ILE A 80 5.95 18.52 16.19
N LYS A 81 6.42 19.24 15.18
CA LYS A 81 6.33 20.70 15.09
C LYS A 81 4.98 21.16 14.52
N TYR A 82 4.53 20.52 13.43
CA TYR A 82 3.31 20.90 12.73
C TYR A 82 2.06 20.79 13.60
N MET A 83 1.93 19.71 14.39
CA MET A 83 0.78 19.43 15.24
C MET A 83 1.00 19.86 16.71
N GLU A 84 1.90 20.83 16.96
CA GLU A 84 2.22 21.23 18.33
C GLU A 84 1.01 21.81 19.08
N LYS A 85 0.14 22.53 18.38
CA LYS A 85 -1.06 23.18 18.95
C LYS A 85 -2.27 22.27 19.01
N ASP A 86 -2.25 21.11 18.36
CA ASP A 86 -3.40 20.21 18.31
C ASP A 86 -3.52 19.33 19.55
N LYS A 87 -4.69 19.35 20.17
CA LYS A 87 -4.98 18.54 21.37
C LYS A 87 -4.90 17.03 21.13
N ASN A 88 -5.20 16.59 19.91
CA ASN A 88 -5.29 15.17 19.52
C ASN A 88 -4.03 14.67 18.82
N LYS A 89 -2.87 15.33 18.96
CA LYS A 89 -1.59 14.98 18.33
C LYS A 89 -1.22 13.51 18.50
N ILE A 90 -1.40 12.95 19.70
CA ILE A 90 -1.03 11.54 19.99
C ILE A 90 -1.87 10.59 19.16
N ARG A 91 -3.18 10.84 19.02
CA ARG A 91 -4.07 10.04 18.17
C ARG A 91 -3.64 10.09 16.71
N PHE A 92 -3.27 11.27 16.20
CA PHE A 92 -2.80 11.44 14.84
C PHE A 92 -1.54 10.62 14.56
N ILE A 93 -0.54 10.73 15.43
CA ILE A 93 0.71 9.97 15.31
C ILE A 93 0.45 8.46 15.36
N GLY A 94 -0.43 8.00 16.26
CA GLY A 94 -0.80 6.59 16.35
C GLY A 94 -1.42 6.04 15.06
N ILE A 95 -2.32 6.80 14.42
CA ILE A 95 -2.93 6.42 13.15
C ILE A 95 -1.87 6.40 12.01
N MET A 96 -0.96 7.37 11.99
CA MET A 96 0.15 7.42 11.01
C MET A 96 1.09 6.22 11.16
N MET A 97 1.43 5.83 12.39
CA MET A 97 2.26 4.64 12.66
C MET A 97 1.53 3.35 12.26
N ALA A 98 0.23 3.24 12.57
CA ALA A 98 -0.57 2.10 12.13
C ALA A 98 -0.63 1.99 10.61
N PHE A 99 -0.68 3.12 9.90
CA PHE A 99 -0.62 3.16 8.45
C PHE A 99 0.71 2.61 7.91
N THR A 100 1.84 3.08 8.43
CA THR A 100 3.17 2.62 8.00
C THR A 100 3.38 1.14 8.31
N PHE A 101 2.90 0.66 9.46
CA PHE A 101 2.97 -0.75 9.83
C PHE A 101 2.20 -1.64 8.84
N ASN A 102 0.95 -1.30 8.52
CA ASN A 102 0.16 -2.07 7.57
C ASN A 102 0.75 -2.05 6.15
N MET A 103 1.42 -0.95 5.77
CA MET A 103 2.13 -0.90 4.50
C MET A 103 3.33 -1.86 4.48
N ILE A 104 4.08 -1.97 5.58
CA ILE A 104 5.16 -2.95 5.71
C ILE A 104 4.61 -4.38 5.60
N VAL A 105 3.50 -4.67 6.29
CA VAL A 105 2.82 -5.98 6.21
C VAL A 105 2.47 -6.31 4.76
N LEU A 106 1.91 -5.36 4.01
CA LEU A 106 1.57 -5.55 2.59
C LEU A 106 2.81 -5.86 1.74
N ILE A 107 3.93 -5.15 1.97
CA ILE A 107 5.15 -5.34 1.18
C ILE A 107 5.75 -6.73 1.43
N ILE A 108 5.83 -7.15 2.70
CA ILE A 108 6.53 -8.37 3.11
C ILE A 108 5.68 -9.63 2.91
N SER A 109 4.35 -9.51 2.88
CA SER A 109 3.45 -10.66 2.74
C SER A 109 3.65 -11.38 1.43
N GLN A 110 3.89 -12.69 1.47
CA GLN A 110 3.87 -13.60 0.31
C GLN A 110 2.54 -14.36 0.22
N ASP A 111 1.76 -14.32 1.28
CA ASP A 111 0.45 -14.91 1.33
C ASP A 111 -0.61 -13.90 0.88
N VAL A 112 -1.53 -14.35 0.03
CA VAL A 112 -2.57 -13.51 -0.58
C VAL A 112 -3.54 -12.97 0.46
N ILE A 113 -3.84 -13.75 1.50
CA ILE A 113 -4.77 -13.34 2.57
C ILE A 113 -4.15 -12.25 3.42
N VAL A 114 -2.89 -12.41 3.83
CA VAL A 114 -2.17 -11.40 4.61
C VAL A 114 -2.00 -10.12 3.79
N LEU A 115 -1.72 -10.26 2.49
CA LEU A 115 -1.67 -9.13 1.56
C LEU A 115 -3.01 -8.40 1.52
N PHE A 116 -4.13 -9.13 1.41
CA PHE A 116 -5.46 -8.54 1.36
C PHE A 116 -5.82 -7.82 2.67
N ILE A 117 -5.47 -8.39 3.83
CA ILE A 117 -5.67 -7.73 5.14
C ILE A 117 -4.89 -6.41 5.18
N GLY A 118 -3.61 -6.43 4.83
CA GLY A 118 -2.79 -5.21 4.75
C GLY A 118 -3.38 -4.17 3.78
N TRP A 119 -3.85 -4.64 2.62
CA TRP A 119 -4.47 -3.83 1.59
C TRP A 119 -5.74 -3.12 2.07
N GLU A 120 -6.65 -3.82 2.72
CA GLU A 120 -7.87 -3.27 3.30
C GLU A 120 -7.57 -2.27 4.43
N MET A 121 -6.69 -2.64 5.35
CA MET A 121 -6.33 -1.81 6.49
C MET A 121 -5.73 -0.46 6.06
N ILE A 122 -4.89 -0.44 5.04
CA ILE A 122 -4.35 0.81 4.48
C ILE A 122 -5.50 1.68 3.94
N GLY A 123 -6.49 1.09 3.26
CA GLY A 123 -7.64 1.81 2.75
C GLY A 123 -8.48 2.48 3.85
N ILE A 124 -8.76 1.76 4.94
CA ILE A 124 -9.52 2.27 6.08
C ILE A 124 -8.73 3.38 6.80
N ILE A 125 -7.46 3.13 7.10
CA ILE A 125 -6.63 4.09 7.83
C ILE A 125 -6.40 5.37 7.02
N SER A 126 -6.26 5.26 5.69
CA SER A 126 -6.13 6.43 4.82
C SER A 126 -7.34 7.36 4.90
N CYS A 127 -8.53 6.80 4.95
CA CYS A 127 -9.75 7.60 5.13
C CYS A 127 -9.77 8.33 6.49
N LEU A 128 -9.37 7.64 7.58
CA LEU A 128 -9.28 8.28 8.90
C LEU A 128 -8.27 9.41 8.94
N LEU A 129 -7.20 9.31 8.14
CA LEU A 129 -6.18 10.35 8.02
C LEU A 129 -6.65 11.53 7.18
N ILE A 130 -7.32 11.28 6.05
CA ILE A 130 -7.87 12.34 5.18
C ILE A 130 -8.96 13.11 5.93
N GLY A 131 -9.89 12.40 6.58
CA GLY A 131 -10.98 12.95 7.36
C GLY A 131 -10.59 13.36 8.78
N TYR A 132 -9.30 13.57 9.08
CA TYR A 132 -8.86 13.87 10.45
C TYR A 132 -9.52 15.13 11.04
N TYR A 133 -9.69 16.17 10.25
CA TYR A 133 -10.39 17.38 10.64
C TYR A 133 -11.91 17.26 10.42
N ASN A 134 -12.59 16.54 11.30
CA ASN A 134 -14.04 16.29 11.21
C ASN A 134 -14.90 17.56 11.16
N ASN A 135 -14.37 18.70 11.60
CA ASN A 135 -15.05 20.00 11.58
C ASN A 135 -15.16 20.59 10.16
N ARG A 136 -14.37 20.09 9.21
CA ARG A 136 -14.40 20.54 7.82
C ARG A 136 -15.23 19.55 6.99
N ILE A 137 -16.34 20.04 6.45
CA ILE A 137 -17.25 19.23 5.61
C ILE A 137 -16.52 18.66 4.39
N GLU A 138 -15.62 19.46 3.77
CA GLU A 138 -14.86 19.02 2.61
C GLU A 138 -13.88 17.88 2.95
N ALA A 139 -13.23 17.92 4.13
CA ALA A 139 -12.35 16.85 4.56
C ALA A 139 -13.11 15.52 4.84
N THR A 140 -14.30 15.59 5.41
CA THR A 140 -15.14 14.40 5.61
C THR A 140 -15.66 13.85 4.29
N ARG A 141 -16.07 14.72 3.36
CA ARG A 141 -16.51 14.33 2.02
C ARG A 141 -15.38 13.70 1.21
N SER A 142 -14.17 14.25 1.24
CA SER A 142 -12.99 13.69 0.57
C SER A 142 -12.59 12.33 1.13
N GLY A 143 -12.65 12.15 2.46
CA GLY A 143 -12.45 10.85 3.09
C GLY A 143 -13.45 9.80 2.63
N LEU A 144 -14.74 10.13 2.55
CA LEU A 144 -15.78 9.22 2.04
C LEU A 144 -15.57 8.88 0.56
N LYS A 145 -15.19 9.85 -0.27
CA LYS A 145 -14.84 9.58 -1.67
C LYS A 145 -13.66 8.60 -1.76
N ALA A 146 -12.62 8.80 -0.98
CA ALA A 146 -11.46 7.91 -0.96
C ALA A 146 -11.85 6.47 -0.59
N ILE A 147 -12.75 6.26 0.41
CA ILE A 147 -13.28 4.93 0.70
C ILE A 147 -14.00 4.35 -0.52
N PHE A 148 -14.91 5.11 -1.13
CA PHE A 148 -15.72 4.60 -2.23
C PHE A 148 -14.85 4.09 -3.38
N TYR A 149 -13.88 4.89 -3.84
CA TYR A 149 -12.99 4.49 -4.92
C TYR A 149 -12.08 3.31 -4.53
N ASN A 150 -11.55 3.30 -3.31
CA ASN A 150 -10.75 2.19 -2.82
C ASN A 150 -11.56 0.90 -2.74
N ARG A 151 -12.82 0.95 -2.29
CA ARG A 151 -13.70 -0.24 -2.21
C ARG A 151 -13.99 -0.89 -3.56
N VAL A 152 -14.11 -0.13 -4.62
CA VAL A 152 -14.22 -0.68 -5.98
C VAL A 152 -12.96 -1.50 -6.32
N GLY A 153 -11.77 -0.98 -5.99
CA GLY A 153 -10.52 -1.72 -6.13
C GLY A 153 -10.42 -2.95 -5.22
N ASP A 154 -10.90 -2.86 -3.97
CA ASP A 154 -10.86 -3.94 -2.99
C ASP A 154 -11.77 -5.12 -3.41
N ILE A 155 -12.98 -4.83 -3.90
CA ILE A 155 -13.91 -5.84 -4.42
C ILE A 155 -13.29 -6.58 -5.62
N SER A 156 -12.66 -5.86 -6.53
CA SER A 156 -12.01 -6.46 -7.69
C SER A 156 -10.82 -7.34 -7.30
N LEU A 157 -10.04 -6.94 -6.28
CA LEU A 157 -8.97 -7.76 -5.73
C LEU A 157 -9.50 -9.03 -5.07
N LEU A 158 -10.58 -8.92 -4.31
CA LEU A 158 -11.23 -10.07 -3.67
C LEU A 158 -11.73 -11.06 -4.71
N TYR A 159 -12.35 -10.59 -5.79
CA TYR A 159 -12.75 -11.45 -6.91
C TYR A 159 -11.55 -12.16 -7.54
N PHE A 160 -10.44 -11.46 -7.76
CA PHE A 160 -9.20 -12.04 -8.24
C PHE A 160 -8.72 -13.16 -7.31
N ILE A 161 -8.65 -12.90 -6.01
CA ILE A 161 -8.19 -13.86 -5.00
C ILE A 161 -9.06 -15.12 -4.99
N VAL A 162 -10.37 -14.96 -4.88
CA VAL A 162 -11.31 -16.09 -4.85
C VAL A 162 -11.24 -16.93 -6.12
N SER A 163 -11.15 -16.29 -7.28
CA SER A 163 -11.06 -16.98 -8.55
C SER A 163 -9.77 -17.81 -8.67
N VAL A 164 -8.66 -17.29 -8.15
CA VAL A 164 -7.38 -18.00 -8.15
C VAL A 164 -7.38 -19.15 -7.15
N ILE A 165 -7.88 -18.95 -5.94
CA ILE A 165 -8.01 -20.04 -4.95
C ILE A 165 -8.87 -21.19 -5.50
N ASN A 166 -9.97 -20.89 -6.17
CA ASN A 166 -10.84 -21.90 -6.77
C ASN A 166 -10.16 -22.70 -7.90
N LEU A 167 -9.20 -22.09 -8.61
CA LEU A 167 -8.48 -22.77 -9.68
C LEU A 167 -7.36 -23.68 -9.16
N PHE A 168 -6.71 -23.30 -8.05
CA PHE A 168 -5.43 -23.90 -7.67
C PHE A 168 -5.41 -24.57 -6.29
N ASN A 169 -6.42 -24.36 -5.46
CA ASN A 169 -6.48 -24.85 -4.07
C ASN A 169 -5.32 -24.40 -3.16
N ASP A 170 -4.47 -23.49 -3.63
CA ASP A 170 -3.32 -22.94 -2.91
C ASP A 170 -3.40 -21.42 -2.79
N ILE A 171 -2.78 -20.87 -1.74
CA ILE A 171 -2.95 -19.48 -1.31
C ILE A 171 -1.64 -18.66 -1.41
N SER A 172 -0.52 -19.29 -1.77
CA SER A 172 0.77 -18.60 -1.85
C SER A 172 1.00 -17.87 -3.19
N ILE A 173 1.50 -16.61 -3.12
CA ILE A 173 1.81 -15.80 -4.31
C ILE A 173 2.95 -16.42 -5.12
N SER A 174 3.86 -17.15 -4.50
CA SER A 174 4.97 -17.83 -5.16
C SER A 174 4.50 -18.86 -6.19
N LEU A 175 3.40 -19.55 -5.90
CA LEU A 175 2.76 -20.49 -6.80
C LEU A 175 1.98 -19.81 -7.94
N PHE A 176 1.47 -18.60 -7.75
CA PHE A 176 0.79 -17.85 -8.80
C PHE A 176 1.69 -17.59 -10.03
N SER A 177 2.98 -17.46 -9.82
CA SER A 177 3.93 -17.25 -10.91
C SER A 177 4.13 -18.50 -11.78
N PHE A 178 3.98 -19.68 -11.19
CA PHE A 178 4.17 -20.96 -11.90
C PHE A 178 2.92 -21.43 -12.63
N LEU A 179 1.74 -21.05 -12.13
CA LEU A 179 0.44 -21.56 -12.58
C LEU A 179 -0.19 -20.72 -13.71
N TYR A 180 0.55 -19.73 -14.22
CA TYR A 180 0.18 -18.95 -15.39
C TYR A 180 -0.33 -19.75 -16.59
N PHE A 181 0.22 -20.95 -16.82
CA PHE A 181 -0.17 -21.81 -17.94
C PHE A 181 -1.66 -22.19 -17.96
N ILE A 182 -2.32 -22.15 -16.80
CA ILE A 182 -3.73 -22.58 -16.64
C ILE A 182 -4.70 -21.40 -16.73
N VAL A 183 -4.23 -20.17 -16.37
CA VAL A 183 -5.06 -18.94 -16.37
C VAL A 183 -5.24 -18.34 -17.77
N ASN A 184 -4.53 -18.83 -18.78
CA ASN A 184 -4.60 -18.31 -20.15
C ASN A 184 -6.01 -18.31 -20.78
N GLY A 185 -7.01 -18.96 -20.14
CA GLY A 185 -8.41 -18.96 -20.59
C GLY A 185 -9.31 -17.87 -19.99
N ASN A 186 -8.92 -17.22 -18.88
CA ASN A 186 -9.81 -16.33 -18.14
C ASN A 186 -9.29 -14.89 -18.05
N SER A 187 -9.48 -14.14 -19.15
CA SER A 187 -9.13 -12.69 -19.22
C SER A 187 -9.82 -11.84 -18.13
N PHE A 188 -10.98 -12.25 -17.63
CA PHE A 188 -11.70 -11.56 -16.57
C PHE A 188 -10.95 -11.52 -15.23
N ILE A 189 -10.22 -12.57 -14.85
CA ILE A 189 -9.44 -12.63 -13.61
C ILE A 189 -8.32 -11.58 -13.66
N LEU A 190 -7.66 -11.51 -14.78
CA LEU A 190 -6.57 -10.56 -15.01
C LEU A 190 -7.08 -9.11 -15.08
N PHE A 191 -8.26 -8.91 -15.65
CA PHE A 191 -8.90 -7.60 -15.68
C PHE A 191 -9.30 -7.12 -14.28
N ALA A 192 -9.77 -8.02 -13.41
CA ALA A 192 -10.06 -7.71 -12.02
C ALA A 192 -8.79 -7.28 -11.25
N LEU A 193 -7.66 -7.96 -11.45
CA LEU A 193 -6.37 -7.54 -10.90
C LEU A 193 -6.01 -6.12 -11.36
N MET A 194 -6.19 -5.81 -12.64
CA MET A 194 -5.91 -4.47 -13.18
C MET A 194 -6.78 -3.38 -12.53
N ILE A 195 -8.08 -3.61 -12.35
CA ILE A 195 -8.98 -2.65 -11.69
C ILE A 195 -8.51 -2.38 -10.26
N SER A 196 -8.08 -3.42 -9.53
CA SER A 196 -7.58 -3.25 -8.16
C SER A 196 -6.33 -2.38 -8.10
N ILE A 197 -5.39 -2.59 -9.02
CA ILE A 197 -4.18 -1.78 -9.16
C ILE A 197 -4.54 -0.33 -9.49
N MET A 198 -5.43 -0.12 -10.49
CA MET A 198 -5.88 1.20 -10.90
C MET A 198 -6.55 1.98 -9.77
N GLY A 199 -7.30 1.30 -8.90
CA GLY A 199 -7.99 1.91 -7.77
C GLY A 199 -7.01 2.58 -6.80
N LYS A 200 -6.03 1.86 -6.29
CA LYS A 200 -5.05 2.41 -5.34
C LYS A 200 -4.00 3.31 -5.99
N SER A 201 -3.55 3.00 -7.20
CA SER A 201 -2.59 3.86 -7.91
C SER A 201 -3.22 5.09 -8.56
N ALA A 202 -4.53 5.32 -8.36
CA ALA A 202 -5.27 6.47 -8.87
C ALA A 202 -5.08 6.70 -10.38
N GLN A 203 -5.18 5.61 -11.16
CA GLN A 203 -5.11 5.66 -12.62
C GLN A 203 -6.39 6.28 -13.21
N ILE A 204 -6.45 6.34 -14.52
CA ILE A 204 -7.61 6.90 -15.25
C ILE A 204 -8.92 6.33 -14.70
N GLY A 205 -9.88 7.23 -14.43
CA GLY A 205 -11.18 6.93 -13.83
C GLY A 205 -11.18 6.91 -12.29
N PHE A 206 -10.02 6.70 -11.65
CA PHE A 206 -9.86 6.69 -10.20
C PHE A 206 -9.07 7.89 -9.66
N GLN A 207 -8.68 8.84 -10.49
CA GLN A 207 -7.90 10.04 -10.11
C GLN A 207 -8.59 10.97 -9.09
N PRO A 208 -9.93 11.18 -9.10
CA PRO A 208 -10.56 12.19 -8.26
C PRO A 208 -10.32 12.01 -6.76
N TRP A 209 -10.20 10.79 -6.25
CA TRP A 209 -9.98 10.57 -4.83
C TRP A 209 -8.60 11.08 -4.38
N LEU A 210 -7.58 11.02 -5.27
CA LEU A 210 -6.23 11.44 -4.97
C LEU A 210 -6.14 12.97 -4.82
N LEU A 211 -6.81 13.70 -5.72
CA LEU A 211 -6.85 15.16 -5.69
C LEU A 211 -7.60 15.67 -4.46
N ASP A 212 -8.78 15.09 -4.19
CA ASP A 212 -9.59 15.48 -3.03
C ASP A 212 -8.93 15.09 -1.69
N ALA A 213 -8.07 14.08 -1.69
CA ALA A 213 -7.34 13.67 -0.48
C ALA A 213 -6.33 14.72 0.03
N MET A 214 -6.01 15.75 -0.77
CA MET A 214 -5.19 16.88 -0.34
C MET A 214 -5.88 17.79 0.70
N GLU A 215 -7.17 17.64 0.93
CA GLU A 215 -7.90 18.33 2.02
C GLU A 215 -7.46 17.88 3.43
N GLY A 216 -6.78 16.75 3.53
CA GLY A 216 -6.18 16.29 4.78
C GLY A 216 -4.99 17.14 5.24
N PRO A 217 -4.49 16.90 6.47
CA PRO A 217 -3.27 17.55 6.96
C PRO A 217 -2.07 17.30 6.02
N THR A 218 -1.20 18.31 5.84
CA THR A 218 -0.03 18.23 4.95
C THR A 218 0.88 17.00 5.19
N PRO A 219 1.17 16.57 6.44
CA PRO A 219 1.95 15.32 6.64
C PRO A 219 1.27 14.08 6.07
N VAL A 220 -0.07 14.07 6.05
CA VAL A 220 -0.84 12.95 5.48
C VAL A 220 -0.70 12.91 3.98
N SER A 221 -0.88 14.04 3.30
CA SER A 221 -0.70 14.09 1.84
C SER A 221 0.72 13.70 1.44
N ALA A 222 1.73 14.15 2.17
CA ALA A 222 3.11 13.75 1.93
C ALA A 222 3.32 12.23 2.06
N LEU A 223 2.75 11.57 3.08
CA LEU A 223 2.90 10.11 3.26
C LEU A 223 2.07 9.33 2.24
N LEU A 224 0.78 9.65 2.12
CA LEU A 224 -0.15 8.88 1.29
C LEU A 224 0.21 8.93 -0.20
N HIS A 225 0.54 10.14 -0.72
CA HIS A 225 0.69 10.34 -2.15
C HIS A 225 2.12 10.09 -2.65
N SER A 226 3.16 10.34 -1.84
CA SER A 226 4.54 10.22 -2.31
C SER A 226 5.07 8.78 -2.27
N ALA A 227 4.89 8.08 -1.15
CA ALA A 227 5.66 6.87 -0.90
C ALA A 227 4.82 5.61 -0.58
N THR A 228 3.49 5.72 -0.38
CA THR A 228 2.79 4.60 0.25
C THR A 228 1.57 4.09 -0.49
N LEU A 229 0.44 4.80 -0.46
CA LEU A 229 -0.82 4.25 -0.95
C LEU A 229 -0.83 4.03 -2.46
N VAL A 230 -0.25 4.97 -3.21
CA VAL A 230 -0.10 4.87 -4.67
C VAL A 230 0.88 3.74 -5.02
N THR A 231 1.97 3.61 -4.26
CA THR A 231 2.96 2.56 -4.48
C THR A 231 2.44 1.16 -4.11
N ALA A 232 1.41 1.04 -3.25
CA ALA A 232 0.78 -0.24 -2.97
C ALA A 232 0.24 -0.91 -4.25
N GLY A 233 -0.37 -0.15 -5.16
CA GLY A 233 -0.79 -0.65 -6.47
C GLY A 233 0.39 -1.15 -7.30
N ILE A 234 1.51 -0.43 -7.30
CA ILE A 234 2.73 -0.82 -8.03
C ILE A 234 3.35 -2.09 -7.41
N ILE A 235 3.35 -2.21 -6.08
CA ILE A 235 3.86 -3.40 -5.38
C ILE A 235 3.00 -4.62 -5.73
N LEU A 236 1.68 -4.48 -5.78
CA LEU A 236 0.78 -5.54 -6.21
C LEU A 236 1.08 -5.98 -7.65
N LEU A 237 1.32 -5.03 -8.56
CA LEU A 237 1.73 -5.30 -9.93
C LEU A 237 3.08 -6.03 -9.98
N TYR A 238 4.05 -5.61 -9.18
CA TYR A 238 5.36 -6.25 -9.10
C TYR A 238 5.28 -7.68 -8.57
N LYS A 239 4.48 -7.93 -7.55
CA LYS A 239 4.26 -9.28 -7.01
C LYS A 239 3.65 -10.22 -8.05
N ASN A 240 2.78 -9.69 -8.90
CA ASN A 240 2.14 -10.45 -9.99
C ASN A 240 2.83 -10.27 -11.36
N ARG A 241 4.10 -9.84 -11.41
CA ARG A 241 4.82 -9.51 -12.65
C ARG A 241 4.88 -10.64 -13.67
N TYR A 242 4.96 -11.88 -13.22
CA TYR A 242 5.01 -13.03 -14.12
C TYR A 242 3.69 -13.21 -14.90
N MET A 243 2.55 -12.92 -14.29
CA MET A 243 1.26 -12.94 -15.00
C MET A 243 1.21 -11.92 -16.13
N ILE A 244 1.83 -10.76 -15.92
CA ILE A 244 1.89 -9.69 -16.93
C ILE A 244 2.89 -10.05 -18.03
N TYR A 245 4.06 -10.56 -17.65
CA TYR A 245 5.11 -10.91 -18.60
C TYR A 245 4.68 -11.96 -19.60
N PHE A 246 3.94 -12.97 -19.17
CA PHE A 246 3.48 -14.03 -20.04
C PHE A 246 2.18 -13.71 -20.80
N ASN A 247 1.41 -12.69 -20.42
CA ASN A 247 0.16 -12.35 -21.07
C ASN A 247 0.27 -11.03 -21.85
N ASN A 248 0.47 -11.15 -23.17
CA ASN A 248 0.63 -9.98 -24.04
C ASN A 248 -0.55 -9.02 -23.97
N SER A 249 -1.78 -9.51 -23.80
CA SER A 249 -2.97 -8.66 -23.71
C SER A 249 -2.95 -7.80 -22.43
N LEU A 250 -2.54 -8.37 -21.30
CA LEU A 250 -2.35 -7.62 -20.06
C LEU A 250 -1.22 -6.59 -20.17
N ALA A 251 -0.09 -6.97 -20.71
CA ALA A 251 1.03 -6.05 -20.90
C ALA A 251 0.62 -4.82 -21.74
N ILE A 252 -0.17 -5.02 -22.81
CA ILE A 252 -0.70 -3.94 -23.64
C ILE A 252 -1.67 -3.07 -22.82
N ILE A 253 -2.56 -3.64 -22.03
CA ILE A 253 -3.49 -2.87 -21.18
C ILE A 253 -2.71 -2.02 -20.17
N VAL A 254 -1.70 -2.58 -19.50
CA VAL A 254 -0.85 -1.83 -18.56
C VAL A 254 -0.18 -0.64 -19.24
N LEU A 255 0.38 -0.84 -20.44
CA LEU A 255 1.02 0.21 -21.22
C LEU A 255 0.03 1.30 -21.63
N ILE A 256 -1.15 0.92 -22.12
CA ILE A 256 -2.18 1.87 -22.53
C ILE A 256 -2.67 2.68 -21.33
N VAL A 257 -3.03 2.04 -20.23
CA VAL A 257 -3.53 2.70 -19.02
C VAL A 257 -2.45 3.64 -18.45
N GLY A 258 -1.20 3.20 -18.36
CA GLY A 258 -0.09 4.04 -17.92
C GLY A 258 0.16 5.23 -18.83
N GLY A 259 0.15 5.03 -20.17
CA GLY A 259 0.33 6.10 -21.15
C GLY A 259 -0.77 7.14 -21.10
N ILE A 260 -2.04 6.70 -21.07
CA ILE A 260 -3.19 7.62 -21.01
C ILE A 260 -3.23 8.36 -19.67
N SER A 261 -2.85 7.72 -18.54
CA SER A 261 -2.79 8.40 -17.24
C SER A 261 -1.75 9.52 -17.22
N CYS A 262 -0.58 9.32 -17.81
CA CYS A 262 0.43 10.36 -17.99
C CYS A 262 -0.06 11.51 -18.87
N LEU A 263 -0.76 11.21 -19.97
CA LEU A 263 -1.31 12.23 -20.87
C LEU A 263 -2.42 13.04 -20.20
N SER A 264 -3.32 12.41 -19.45
CA SER A 264 -4.42 13.10 -18.77
C SER A 264 -3.92 14.10 -17.72
N ILE A 265 -2.85 13.76 -16.99
CA ILE A 265 -2.22 14.65 -16.02
C ILE A 265 -1.59 15.85 -16.74
N ASN A 266 -0.86 15.62 -17.82
CA ASN A 266 -0.26 16.71 -18.60
C ASN A 266 -1.31 17.66 -19.17
N ILE A 267 -2.43 17.15 -19.69
CA ILE A 267 -3.53 17.97 -20.20
C ILE A 267 -4.18 18.78 -19.08
N SER A 268 -4.41 18.20 -17.91
CA SER A 268 -4.98 18.93 -16.78
C SER A 268 -4.06 20.06 -16.30
N ILE A 269 -2.76 19.85 -16.26
CA ILE A 269 -1.78 20.89 -15.92
C ILE A 269 -1.81 22.02 -16.95
N LEU A 270 -1.86 21.71 -18.24
CA LEU A 270 -1.95 22.72 -19.29
C LEU A 270 -3.24 23.56 -19.18
N LEU A 271 -4.38 22.92 -18.85
CA LEU A 271 -5.65 23.62 -18.65
C LEU A 271 -5.68 24.50 -17.37
N PHE A 272 -4.83 24.23 -16.40
CA PHE A 272 -4.69 25.09 -15.20
C PHE A 272 -3.76 26.28 -15.43
N ILE A 273 -2.89 26.21 -16.44
CA ILE A 273 -1.93 27.29 -16.76
C ILE A 273 -2.53 28.29 -17.78
N THR A 274 -3.54 27.89 -18.55
CA THR A 274 -4.30 28.75 -19.45
C THR A 274 -5.52 29.34 -18.77
#